data_2f09923b77aff0c684c1e122514d5e30
#
_entry.id   2f09923b77aff0c684c1e122514d5e30
#
_cell.length_a   1.000
_cell.length_b   1.000
_cell.length_c   1.000
_cell.angle_alpha   90.00
_cell.angle_beta   90.00
_cell.angle_gamma   90.00
#
_symmetry.space_group_name_H-M   'P 1'
#
loop_
_entity.id
_entity.type
_entity.pdbx_description
1 polymer ?
#
loop_
_entity_poly.entity_id
_entity_poly.type
_entity_poly.pdbx_seq_one_letter_code
_entity_poly.pdbx_strand_id
1 'polypeptide(L)'
;MKYIPPPGEPFFRWEADTLVLNVLGSPRSKADAILKPKGSQLCISVTAVPRAGRATDHMVGFLAKEFDVEPSAIDVVHGRMNVNKLLRIKAPNKLPAVFQQTSLFD
;
A
#
# COMPACT_ATOMS: atom_id res chain seq x y z
N MET A 1 -12.54 6.55 -13.58
CA MET A 1 -11.78 7.76 -13.22
C MET A 1 -10.52 7.38 -12.45
N LYS A 2 -9.44 8.06 -12.75
CA LYS A 2 -8.15 7.78 -12.09
C LYS A 2 -8.13 8.31 -10.67
N TYR A 3 -7.73 7.47 -9.72
CA TYR A 3 -7.56 7.94 -8.35
C TYR A 3 -6.32 8.84 -8.28
N ILE A 4 -6.47 10.01 -7.69
CA ILE A 4 -5.38 10.96 -7.47
C ILE A 4 -5.33 11.23 -5.97
N PRO A 5 -4.22 10.85 -5.28
CA PRO A 5 -4.13 11.08 -3.84
C PRO A 5 -4.07 12.57 -3.53
N PRO A 6 -4.67 13.01 -2.42
CA PRO A 6 -4.64 14.44 -2.04
C PRO A 6 -3.22 14.88 -1.71
N PRO A 7 -2.78 16.03 -2.27
CA PRO A 7 -1.43 16.55 -1.97
C PRO A 7 -1.34 17.04 -0.54
N GLY A 8 -0.13 16.95 0.03
CA GLY A 8 0.12 17.44 1.38
C GLY A 8 -0.36 16.55 2.50
N GLU A 9 -0.99 15.42 2.18
CA GLU A 9 -1.45 14.47 3.19
C GLU A 9 -0.36 13.44 3.48
N PRO A 10 -0.33 12.85 4.69
CA PRO A 10 0.56 11.72 4.93
C PRO A 10 0.13 10.51 4.10
N PHE A 11 1.07 9.59 3.87
CA PHE A 11 0.76 8.44 3.02
C PHE A 11 -0.17 7.43 3.71
N PHE A 12 -0.41 7.55 5.00
CA PHE A 12 -1.35 6.68 5.70
C PHE A 12 -2.08 7.43 6.81
N ARG A 13 -3.21 6.86 7.22
CA ARG A 13 -3.93 7.31 8.42
C ARG A 13 -4.67 6.12 9.00
N TRP A 14 -5.10 6.25 10.23
CA TRP A 14 -5.90 5.22 10.90
C TRP A 14 -7.36 5.63 10.95
N GLU A 15 -8.24 4.68 10.65
CA GLU A 15 -9.67 4.80 10.89
C GLU A 15 -10.05 3.64 11.82
N ALA A 16 -10.15 3.92 13.12
CA ALA A 16 -10.29 2.89 14.14
C ALA A 16 -9.12 1.89 14.02
N ASP A 17 -9.39 0.62 13.79
CA ASP A 17 -8.35 -0.40 13.65
C ASP A 17 -7.92 -0.65 12.19
N THR A 18 -8.42 0.17 11.27
CA THR A 18 -8.12 0.02 9.86
C THR A 18 -7.07 1.03 9.41
N LEU A 19 -6.01 0.53 8.79
CA LEU A 19 -4.97 1.35 8.19
C LEU A 19 -5.41 1.75 6.78
N VAL A 20 -5.50 3.05 6.53
CA VAL A 20 -5.82 3.59 5.20
C VAL A 20 -4.52 4.04 4.57
N LEU A 21 -4.18 3.49 3.42
CA LEU A 21 -2.85 3.59 2.82
C LEU A 21 -2.92 4.07 1.39
N ASN A 22 -2.23 5.18 1.09
CA ASN A 22 -2.05 5.63 -0.29
C ASN A 22 -0.77 5.03 -0.84
N VAL A 23 -0.87 4.38 -1.99
CA VAL A 23 0.21 3.61 -2.58
C VAL A 23 0.50 4.07 -4.00
N LEU A 24 1.78 4.14 -4.33
CA LEU A 24 2.26 4.27 -5.70
C LEU A 24 2.95 2.96 -6.07
N GLY A 25 2.34 2.19 -6.96
CA GLY A 25 2.87 0.89 -7.36
C GLY A 25 3.88 0.98 -8.48
N SER A 26 4.91 0.13 -8.44
CA SER A 26 5.90 0.00 -9.50
C SER A 26 5.89 -1.46 -9.98
N PRO A 27 5.10 -1.78 -11.02
CA PRO A 27 5.06 -3.15 -11.56
C PRO A 27 6.31 -3.47 -12.36
N ARG A 28 6.49 -4.74 -12.68
CA ARG A 28 7.63 -5.24 -13.45
C ARG A 28 8.97 -4.94 -12.79
N SER A 29 8.98 -4.84 -11.48
CA SER A 29 10.19 -4.59 -10.72
C SER A 29 10.96 -5.89 -10.49
N LYS A 30 12.20 -5.77 -10.04
CA LYS A 30 13.05 -6.94 -9.78
C LYS A 30 12.67 -7.65 -8.50
N ALA A 31 12.02 -6.97 -7.57
CA ALA A 31 11.65 -7.54 -6.28
C ALA A 31 10.38 -6.90 -5.76
N ASP A 32 9.62 -7.65 -4.96
CA ASP A 32 8.53 -7.11 -4.19
C ASP A 32 9.11 -6.42 -2.96
N ALA A 33 8.82 -5.15 -2.79
CA ALA A 33 9.41 -4.39 -1.67
C ALA A 33 8.57 -3.18 -1.30
N ILE A 34 8.58 -2.85 -0.02
CA ILE A 34 8.06 -1.58 0.48
C ILE A 34 9.23 -0.60 0.46
N LEU A 35 9.08 0.46 -0.32
CA LEU A 35 10.12 1.45 -0.54
C LEU A 35 9.83 2.70 0.28
N LYS A 36 10.54 3.78 0.02
CA LYS A 36 10.36 5.03 0.74
C LYS A 36 9.09 5.75 0.29
N PRO A 37 8.43 6.49 1.19
CA PRO A 37 7.33 7.34 0.78
C PRO A 37 7.80 8.42 -0.19
N LYS A 38 6.90 8.79 -1.10
CA LYS A 38 7.13 9.88 -2.03
C LYS A 38 5.88 10.75 -2.02
N GLY A 39 5.98 11.95 -1.45
CA GLY A 39 4.81 12.79 -1.26
C GLY A 39 3.80 12.10 -0.34
N SER A 40 2.56 12.06 -0.77
CA SER A 40 1.48 11.44 -0.01
C SER A 40 1.28 9.96 -0.30
N GLN A 41 2.25 9.30 -0.89
CA GLN A 41 2.14 7.89 -1.28
C GLN A 41 3.33 7.08 -0.77
N LEU A 42 3.05 5.84 -0.39
CA LEU A 42 4.09 4.86 -0.11
C LEU A 42 4.40 4.11 -1.40
N CYS A 43 5.67 4.10 -1.78
CA CYS A 43 6.09 3.40 -3.00
C CYS A 43 6.24 1.92 -2.72
N ILE A 44 5.60 1.08 -3.53
CA ILE A 44 5.66 -0.38 -3.39
C ILE A 44 5.98 -0.98 -4.76
N SER A 45 7.09 -1.71 -4.83
CA SER A 45 7.46 -2.42 -6.05
C SER A 45 6.89 -3.83 -6.02
N VAL A 46 6.51 -4.33 -7.19
CA VAL A 46 6.05 -5.71 -7.36
C VAL A 46 6.64 -6.28 -8.65
N THR A 47 6.87 -7.58 -8.64
CA THR A 47 7.47 -8.27 -9.79
C THR A 47 6.44 -8.58 -10.88
N ALA A 48 5.16 -8.54 -10.55
CA ALA A 48 4.09 -8.89 -11.50
C ALA A 48 3.87 -7.81 -12.56
N VAL A 49 3.29 -8.22 -13.69
CA VAL A 49 2.92 -7.29 -14.76
C VAL A 49 1.54 -6.69 -14.48
N PRO A 50 1.28 -5.44 -14.92
CA PRO A 50 0.01 -4.78 -14.61
C PRO A 50 -1.10 -5.17 -15.59
N ARG A 51 -1.23 -6.44 -15.91
CA ARG A 51 -2.21 -6.93 -16.87
C ARG A 51 -3.44 -7.45 -16.15
N ALA A 52 -4.60 -6.93 -16.50
CA ALA A 52 -5.90 -7.35 -15.94
C ALA A 52 -5.92 -7.35 -14.41
N GLY A 53 -5.27 -6.37 -13.78
CA GLY A 53 -5.21 -6.25 -12.33
C GLY A 53 -4.28 -7.23 -11.64
N ARG A 54 -3.46 -7.99 -12.37
CA ARG A 54 -2.57 -8.99 -11.77
C ARG A 54 -1.53 -8.38 -10.84
N ALA A 55 -0.98 -7.22 -11.20
CA ALA A 55 -0.01 -6.55 -10.32
C ALA A 55 -0.66 -6.14 -9.02
N THR A 56 -1.92 -5.71 -9.06
CA THR A 56 -2.66 -5.35 -7.85
C THR A 56 -2.93 -6.57 -6.98
N ASP A 57 -3.35 -7.68 -7.57
CA ASP A 57 -3.57 -8.91 -6.82
C ASP A 57 -2.27 -9.41 -6.19
N HIS A 58 -1.18 -9.33 -6.92
CA HIS A 58 0.14 -9.70 -6.41
C HIS A 58 0.55 -8.80 -5.25
N MET A 59 0.34 -7.50 -5.39
CA MET A 59 0.64 -6.54 -4.33
C MET A 59 -0.16 -6.83 -3.06
N VAL A 60 -1.45 -7.14 -3.20
CA VAL A 60 -2.29 -7.48 -2.05
C VAL A 60 -1.73 -8.72 -1.32
N GLY A 61 -1.34 -9.75 -2.07
CA GLY A 61 -0.73 -10.94 -1.48
C GLY A 61 0.58 -10.65 -0.76
N PHE A 62 1.41 -9.80 -1.35
CA PHE A 62 2.66 -9.37 -0.73
C PHE A 62 2.40 -8.59 0.55
N LEU A 63 1.50 -7.61 0.49
CA LEU A 63 1.19 -6.78 1.65
C LEU A 63 0.53 -7.58 2.77
N ALA A 64 -0.28 -8.58 2.42
CA ALA A 64 -0.89 -9.44 3.42
C ALA A 64 0.17 -10.12 4.30
N LYS A 65 1.26 -10.53 3.71
CA LYS A 65 2.38 -11.12 4.45
C LYS A 65 3.10 -10.07 5.29
N GLU A 66 3.31 -8.87 4.74
CA GLU A 66 4.04 -7.81 5.43
C GLU A 66 3.29 -7.27 6.63
N PHE A 67 1.96 -7.28 6.58
CA PHE A 67 1.10 -6.81 7.68
C PHE A 67 0.54 -7.96 8.52
N ASP A 68 0.89 -9.18 8.18
CA ASP A 68 0.46 -10.41 8.87
C ASP A 68 -1.08 -10.47 8.98
N VAL A 69 -1.73 -10.40 7.84
CA VAL A 69 -3.19 -10.54 7.72
C VAL A 69 -3.52 -11.43 6.54
N GLU A 70 -4.78 -11.89 6.50
CA GLU A 70 -5.29 -12.58 5.33
C GLU A 70 -5.47 -11.57 4.18
N PRO A 71 -5.29 -12.00 2.93
CA PRO A 71 -5.53 -11.10 1.79
C PRO A 71 -6.93 -10.47 1.81
N SER A 72 -7.92 -11.17 2.32
CA SER A 72 -9.30 -10.65 2.42
C SER A 72 -9.43 -9.47 3.38
N ALA A 73 -8.44 -9.22 4.22
CA ALA A 73 -8.42 -8.05 5.11
C ALA A 73 -7.97 -6.78 4.39
N ILE A 74 -7.53 -6.90 3.14
CA ILE A 74 -7.05 -5.77 2.36
C ILE A 74 -8.05 -5.45 1.26
N ASP A 75 -8.62 -4.23 1.30
CA ASP A 75 -9.51 -3.74 0.26
C ASP A 75 -8.79 -2.76 -0.62
N VAL A 76 -8.92 -2.93 -1.94
CA VAL A 76 -8.46 -1.94 -2.91
C VAL A 76 -9.65 -1.01 -3.16
N VAL A 77 -9.65 0.14 -2.50
CA VAL A 77 -10.77 1.09 -2.56
C VAL A 77 -10.78 1.82 -3.90
N HIS A 78 -9.59 2.25 -4.34
CA HIS A 78 -9.42 2.95 -5.62
C HIS A 78 -8.17 2.43 -6.31
N GLY A 79 -8.18 2.51 -7.63
CA GLY A 79 -6.98 2.31 -8.42
C GLY A 79 -6.59 0.86 -8.69
N ARG A 80 -7.57 -0.07 -8.72
CA ARG A 80 -7.25 -1.47 -9.00
C ARG A 80 -6.46 -1.65 -10.30
N MET A 81 -6.76 -0.84 -11.32
CA MET A 81 -6.09 -0.91 -12.63
C MET A 81 -5.12 0.24 -12.85
N ASN A 82 -4.62 0.81 -11.76
CA ASN A 82 -3.80 2.03 -11.81
C ASN A 82 -2.61 1.87 -10.86
N VAL A 83 -1.53 2.62 -11.11
CA VAL A 83 -0.38 2.64 -10.19
C VAL A 83 -0.69 3.42 -8.92
N ASN A 84 -1.60 4.39 -8.97
CA ASN A 84 -2.05 5.13 -7.80
C ASN A 84 -3.21 4.37 -7.17
N LYS A 85 -3.07 3.99 -5.90
CA LYS A 85 -4.06 3.16 -5.22
C LYS A 85 -4.37 3.67 -3.84
N LEU A 86 -5.61 3.45 -3.42
CA LEU A 86 -6.02 3.63 -2.03
C LEU A 86 -6.43 2.27 -1.49
N LEU A 87 -5.75 1.85 -0.43
CA LEU A 87 -5.99 0.56 0.20
C LEU A 87 -6.50 0.74 1.61
N ARG A 88 -7.27 -0.23 2.10
CA ARG A 88 -7.68 -0.32 3.49
C ARG A 88 -7.23 -1.67 4.01
N ILE A 89 -6.45 -1.69 5.08
CA ILE A 89 -5.94 -2.91 5.71
C ILE A 89 -6.55 -3.01 7.08
N LYS A 90 -7.43 -3.99 7.28
CA LYS A 90 -8.17 -4.14 8.53
C LYS A 90 -7.32 -4.85 9.57
N ALA A 91 -7.20 -4.22 10.74
CA ALA A 91 -6.57 -4.80 11.93
C ALA A 91 -5.21 -5.48 11.64
N PRO A 92 -4.24 -4.75 11.08
CA PRO A 92 -2.94 -5.38 10.79
C PRO A 92 -2.29 -5.86 12.08
N ASN A 93 -1.74 -7.08 12.05
CA ASN A 93 -1.07 -7.67 13.20
C ASN A 93 0.39 -7.26 13.28
N LYS A 94 0.91 -6.65 12.22
CA LYS A 94 2.31 -6.28 12.12
C LYS A 94 2.39 -5.00 11.29
N LEU A 95 3.33 -4.13 11.61
CA LEU A 95 3.58 -2.91 10.85
C LEU A 95 5.01 -2.90 10.33
N PRO A 96 5.20 -2.78 9.01
CA PRO A 96 6.54 -2.61 8.46
C PRO A 96 7.25 -1.39 9.04
N ALA A 97 8.58 -1.40 8.99
CA ALA A 97 9.41 -0.39 9.65
C ALA A 97 9.09 1.05 9.21
N VAL A 98 8.64 1.24 7.97
CA VAL A 98 8.33 2.58 7.46
C VAL A 98 7.23 3.28 8.28
N PHE A 99 6.35 2.51 8.92
CA PHE A 99 5.26 3.07 9.74
C PHE A 99 5.71 3.40 11.16
N GLN A 100 6.92 3.03 11.54
CA GLN A 100 7.43 3.20 12.89
C GLN A 100 8.44 4.32 13.01
N GLN A 101 8.91 4.86 11.91
CA GLN A 101 9.99 5.85 11.90
C GLN A 101 9.63 7.17 12.53
N THR A 102 8.37 7.55 12.46
CA THR A 102 7.92 8.86 12.95
C THR A 102 7.85 8.95 14.46
N SER A 103 7.86 7.82 15.16
CA SER A 103 7.75 7.81 16.62
C SER A 103 9.06 8.08 17.34
N LEU A 104 10.16 8.16 16.62
CA LEU A 104 11.49 8.24 17.22
C LEU A 104 11.80 9.56 17.90
N PHE A 105 11.07 10.60 17.57
CA PHE A 105 11.37 11.94 18.06
C PHE A 105 10.33 12.49 19.01
N ASP A 106 9.43 11.67 19.41
CA ASP A 106 8.35 12.06 20.30
C ASP A 106 8.76 11.99 21.76
#